data_1cfc84607d1af626ce3eafbfd3c64d3a
#
_entry.id   1cfc84607d1af626ce3eafbfd3c64d3a
#
_cell.length_a   1.000
_cell.length_b   1.000
_cell.length_c   1.000
_cell.angle_alpha   90.00
_cell.angle_beta   90.00
_cell.angle_gamma   90.00
#
_symmetry.space_group_name_H-M   'P 1'
#
loop_
_entity.id
_entity.type
_entity.pdbx_description
1 polymer ?
#
loop_
_entity_poly.entity_id
_entity_poly.type
_entity_poly.pdbx_seq_one_letter_code
_entity_poly.pdbx_strand_id
1 'polypeptide(L)'
;MAAGISGYGEFAEQIKAGKLRVIAISSDKRQEGIAAPTLKEEGIDVELFNWRGVFAPPGVNDNQRKAMVALMEKMTATPQWANACKTRDWTPITLLGDDYKAFLETDTARIEGILKELGLA
;
A
#
# COMPACT_ATOMS: atom_id res chain seq x y z
N MET A 1 -8.72 18.22 -15.79
CA MET A 1 -8.41 16.79 -15.70
C MET A 1 -9.73 16.05 -15.51
N ALA A 2 -10.04 15.06 -16.36
CA ALA A 2 -11.32 14.36 -16.31
C ALA A 2 -11.32 13.22 -15.27
N ALA A 3 -10.19 12.56 -15.04
CA ALA A 3 -10.00 11.49 -14.07
C ALA A 3 -8.57 11.48 -13.55
N GLY A 4 -8.34 10.86 -12.39
CA GLY A 4 -7.02 10.67 -11.78
C GLY A 4 -6.99 9.40 -10.94
N ILE A 5 -5.80 8.82 -10.78
CA ILE A 5 -5.52 7.67 -9.92
C ILE A 5 -4.46 8.12 -8.91
N SER A 6 -4.76 7.95 -7.63
CA SER A 6 -3.83 8.24 -6.53
C SER A 6 -4.30 7.60 -5.22
N GLY A 7 -3.54 7.73 -4.14
CA GLY A 7 -3.97 7.32 -2.82
C GLY A 7 -5.20 8.10 -2.35
N TYR A 8 -6.17 7.43 -1.71
CA TYR A 8 -7.42 8.06 -1.27
C TYR A 8 -7.17 9.32 -0.41
N GLY A 9 -6.24 9.25 0.54
CA GLY A 9 -5.92 10.38 1.42
C GLY A 9 -5.44 11.64 0.69
N GLU A 10 -4.88 11.49 -0.51
CA GLU A 10 -4.41 12.64 -1.33
C GLU A 10 -5.58 13.41 -1.94
N PHE A 11 -6.72 12.75 -2.13
CA PHE A 11 -7.94 13.35 -2.69
C PHE A 11 -9.04 13.58 -1.64
N ALA A 12 -8.83 13.16 -0.41
CA ALA A 12 -9.86 13.15 0.64
C ALA A 12 -10.57 14.50 0.83
N GLU A 13 -9.81 15.60 0.85
CA GLU A 13 -10.38 16.94 1.03
C GLU A 13 -11.26 17.38 -0.18
N GLN A 14 -10.84 17.06 -1.40
CA GLN A 14 -11.63 17.36 -2.61
C GLN A 14 -12.87 16.48 -2.69
N ILE A 15 -12.79 15.24 -2.22
CA ILE A 15 -13.94 14.32 -2.14
C ILE A 15 -14.94 14.83 -1.11
N LYS A 16 -14.50 15.20 0.09
CA LYS A 16 -15.33 15.79 1.15
C LYS A 16 -16.01 17.10 0.68
N ALA A 17 -15.27 17.91 -0.10
CA ALA A 17 -15.78 19.15 -0.66
C ALA A 17 -16.72 18.94 -1.89
N GLY A 18 -16.98 17.69 -2.30
CA GLY A 18 -17.82 17.37 -3.45
C GLY A 18 -17.22 17.73 -4.82
N LYS A 19 -15.93 18.05 -4.88
CA LYS A 19 -15.22 18.42 -6.11
C LYS A 19 -14.75 17.21 -6.90
N LEU A 20 -14.56 16.07 -6.23
CA LEU A 20 -14.19 14.79 -6.80
C LEU A 20 -15.15 13.71 -6.32
N ARG A 21 -15.36 12.70 -7.17
CA ARG A 21 -16.11 11.50 -6.85
C ARG A 21 -15.19 10.29 -6.99
N VAL A 22 -15.14 9.44 -5.96
CA VAL A 22 -14.48 8.13 -6.06
C VAL A 22 -15.33 7.23 -6.96
N ILE A 23 -14.73 6.61 -7.94
CA ILE A 23 -15.39 5.68 -8.86
C ILE A 23 -15.18 4.25 -8.37
N ALA A 24 -13.93 3.88 -8.08
CA ALA A 24 -13.56 2.58 -7.54
C ALA A 24 -12.24 2.69 -6.76
N ILE A 25 -11.93 1.66 -5.97
CA ILE A 25 -10.65 1.49 -5.28
C ILE A 25 -9.98 0.20 -5.73
N SER A 26 -8.65 0.16 -5.71
CA SER A 26 -7.85 -0.98 -6.20
C SER A 26 -7.48 -2.00 -5.11
N SER A 27 -8.07 -1.91 -3.92
CA SER A 27 -7.85 -2.87 -2.84
C SER A 27 -8.61 -4.19 -3.07
N ASP A 28 -8.18 -5.25 -2.39
CA ASP A 28 -8.79 -6.59 -2.40
C ASP A 28 -10.25 -6.59 -1.92
N LYS A 29 -10.59 -5.67 -1.02
CA LYS A 29 -11.92 -5.51 -0.42
C LYS A 29 -12.22 -4.05 -0.16
N ARG A 30 -13.50 -3.75 0.05
CA ARG A 30 -13.95 -2.40 0.43
C ARG A 30 -13.26 -1.93 1.70
N GLN A 31 -12.93 -0.66 1.75
CA GLN A 31 -12.31 -0.03 2.90
C GLN A 31 -13.36 0.73 3.71
N GLU A 32 -13.26 0.64 5.02
CA GLU A 32 -14.15 1.37 5.93
C GLU A 32 -14.04 2.89 5.70
N GLY A 33 -15.16 3.57 5.66
CA GLY A 33 -15.22 5.02 5.41
C GLY A 33 -15.09 5.44 3.95
N ILE A 34 -14.87 4.51 3.00
CA ILE A 34 -14.82 4.80 1.57
C ILE A 34 -16.05 4.22 0.87
N ALA A 35 -16.97 5.09 0.45
CA ALA A 35 -18.20 4.68 -0.24
C ALA A 35 -17.96 4.44 -1.73
N ALA A 36 -17.06 3.49 -2.05
CA ALA A 36 -16.78 3.09 -3.42
C ALA A 36 -16.60 1.57 -3.53
N PRO A 37 -16.95 0.96 -4.67
CA PRO A 37 -16.67 -0.45 -4.94
C PRO A 37 -15.19 -0.67 -5.18
N THR A 38 -14.76 -1.92 -5.12
CA THR A 38 -13.43 -2.30 -5.61
C THR A 38 -13.46 -2.47 -7.13
N LEU A 39 -12.28 -2.44 -7.77
CA LEU A 39 -12.15 -2.75 -9.20
C LEU A 39 -12.68 -4.16 -9.52
N LYS A 40 -12.44 -5.14 -8.62
CA LYS A 40 -12.94 -6.51 -8.77
C LYS A 40 -14.47 -6.58 -8.75
N GLU A 41 -15.12 -5.82 -7.89
CA GLU A 41 -16.61 -5.75 -7.87
C GLU A 41 -17.18 -5.13 -9.15
N GLU A 42 -16.42 -4.25 -9.82
CA GLU A 42 -16.77 -3.68 -11.13
C GLU A 42 -16.34 -4.55 -12.33
N GLY A 43 -15.89 -5.78 -12.09
CA GLY A 43 -15.52 -6.74 -13.13
C GLY A 43 -14.10 -6.57 -13.68
N ILE A 44 -13.28 -5.73 -13.05
CA ILE A 44 -11.89 -5.51 -13.43
C ILE A 44 -11.01 -6.27 -12.44
N ASP A 45 -10.43 -7.39 -12.86
CA ASP A 45 -9.57 -8.24 -12.00
C ASP A 45 -8.18 -7.62 -11.82
N VAL A 46 -8.15 -6.45 -11.20
CA VAL A 46 -6.92 -5.74 -10.83
C VAL A 46 -6.93 -5.45 -9.34
N GLU A 47 -5.81 -5.73 -8.71
CA GLU A 47 -5.53 -5.42 -7.31
C GLU A 47 -4.17 -4.74 -7.23
N LEU A 48 -4.16 -3.55 -6.64
CA LEU A 48 -2.94 -2.75 -6.51
C LEU A 48 -2.97 -2.00 -5.18
N PHE A 49 -1.96 -2.22 -4.36
CA PHE A 49 -1.75 -1.49 -3.13
C PHE A 49 -0.68 -0.41 -3.31
N ASN A 50 -0.98 0.80 -2.88
CA ASN A 50 0.01 1.87 -2.77
C ASN A 50 0.77 1.71 -1.43
N TRP A 51 1.53 0.62 -1.30
CA TRP A 51 2.23 0.27 -0.07
C TRP A 51 3.46 1.16 0.19
N ARG A 52 3.91 1.19 1.43
CA ARG A 52 5.13 1.85 1.90
C ARG A 52 5.99 0.84 2.63
N GLY A 53 7.29 0.94 2.48
CA GLY A 53 8.24 0.03 3.14
C GLY A 53 9.47 0.74 3.66
N VAL A 54 10.14 0.10 4.62
CA VAL A 54 11.42 0.54 5.17
C VAL A 54 12.49 -0.46 4.77
N PHE A 55 13.58 0.02 4.19
CA PHE A 55 14.69 -0.79 3.75
C PHE A 55 15.93 -0.50 4.59
N ALA A 56 16.68 -1.54 4.90
CA ALA A 56 18.02 -1.40 5.47
C ALA A 56 19.04 -1.09 4.37
N PRO A 57 20.16 -0.42 4.70
CA PRO A 57 21.25 -0.25 3.75
C PRO A 57 21.88 -1.62 3.39
N PRO A 58 22.57 -1.72 2.26
CA PRO A 58 23.32 -2.95 1.91
C PRO A 58 24.40 -3.24 2.94
N GLY A 59 24.75 -4.53 3.11
CA GLY A 59 25.85 -4.99 3.96
C GLY A 59 25.50 -5.15 5.45
N VAL A 60 24.22 -5.02 5.85
CA VAL A 60 23.80 -5.38 7.21
C VAL A 60 23.97 -6.88 7.44
N ASN A 61 24.52 -7.27 8.60
CA ASN A 61 24.62 -8.66 9.02
C ASN A 61 23.29 -9.16 9.65
N ASP A 62 23.20 -10.47 9.87
CA ASP A 62 22.00 -11.10 10.40
C ASP A 62 21.55 -10.56 11.75
N ASN A 63 22.48 -10.23 12.64
CA ASN A 63 22.14 -9.67 13.95
C ASN A 63 21.55 -8.27 13.83
N GLN A 64 22.11 -7.44 12.95
CA GLN A 64 21.59 -6.11 12.65
C GLN A 64 20.22 -6.22 11.99
N ARG A 65 20.04 -7.12 11.02
CA ARG A 65 18.75 -7.39 10.38
C ARG A 65 17.69 -7.78 11.42
N LYS A 66 17.99 -8.74 12.29
CA LYS A 66 17.07 -9.16 13.37
C LYS A 66 16.70 -8.01 14.31
N ALA A 67 17.67 -7.19 14.68
CA ALA A 67 17.42 -6.02 15.54
C ALA A 67 16.50 -4.99 14.87
N MET A 68 16.68 -4.73 13.57
CA MET A 68 15.81 -3.82 12.80
C MET A 68 14.40 -4.37 12.65
N VAL A 69 14.24 -5.66 12.36
CA VAL A 69 12.93 -6.32 12.30
C VAL A 69 12.21 -6.20 13.64
N ALA A 70 12.89 -6.53 14.75
CA ALA A 70 12.32 -6.40 16.09
C ALA A 70 11.94 -4.95 16.45
N LEU A 71 12.70 -3.96 15.96
CA LEU A 71 12.36 -2.55 16.14
C LEU A 71 11.07 -2.20 15.38
N MET A 72 10.94 -2.63 14.13
CA MET A 72 9.73 -2.40 13.32
C MET A 72 8.51 -3.09 13.94
N GLU A 73 8.66 -4.32 14.42
CA GLU A 73 7.61 -5.07 15.10
C GLU A 73 7.11 -4.30 16.34
N LYS A 74 8.03 -3.85 17.19
CA LYS A 74 7.68 -3.03 18.37
C LYS A 74 7.00 -1.73 17.98
N MET A 75 7.51 -1.03 16.95
CA MET A 75 6.95 0.24 16.48
C MET A 75 5.51 0.06 15.99
N THR A 76 5.27 -0.95 15.15
CA THR A 76 3.95 -1.20 14.56
C THR A 76 2.90 -1.70 15.58
N ALA A 77 3.34 -2.21 16.73
CA ALA A 77 2.48 -2.58 17.84
C ALA A 77 2.08 -1.40 18.76
N THR A 78 2.61 -0.19 18.50
CA THR A 78 2.34 0.96 19.39
C THR A 78 1.01 1.64 19.08
N PRO A 79 0.35 2.24 20.10
CA PRO A 79 -0.81 3.11 19.88
C PRO A 79 -0.51 4.31 18.97
N GLN A 80 0.73 4.83 19.01
CA GLN A 80 1.18 5.94 18.17
C GLN A 80 1.15 5.55 16.68
N TRP A 81 1.58 4.34 16.33
CA TRP A 81 1.47 3.81 14.99
C TRP A 81 0.01 3.66 14.54
N ALA A 82 -0.83 3.07 15.38
CA ALA A 82 -2.26 2.94 15.10
C ALA A 82 -2.92 4.31 14.85
N ASN A 83 -2.58 5.32 15.68
CA ASN A 83 -3.07 6.68 15.49
C ASN A 83 -2.54 7.32 14.20
N ALA A 84 -1.27 7.11 13.85
CA ALA A 84 -0.69 7.61 12.60
C ALA A 84 -1.38 7.01 11.37
N CYS A 85 -1.67 5.71 11.37
CA CYS A 85 -2.43 5.05 10.31
C CYS A 85 -3.84 5.66 10.19
N LYS A 86 -4.56 5.79 11.30
CA LYS A 86 -5.90 6.37 11.33
C LYS A 86 -5.93 7.80 10.79
N THR A 87 -4.99 8.65 11.23
CA THR A 87 -4.93 10.06 10.85
C THR A 87 -4.61 10.26 9.36
N ARG A 88 -3.95 9.29 8.74
CA ARG A 88 -3.52 9.34 7.34
C ARG A 88 -4.37 8.50 6.40
N ASP A 89 -5.46 7.92 6.89
CA ASP A 89 -6.32 6.98 6.17
C ASP A 89 -5.49 5.80 5.57
N TRP A 90 -4.51 5.29 6.34
CA TRP A 90 -3.70 4.15 5.97
C TRP A 90 -4.25 2.86 6.54
N THR A 91 -4.38 1.84 5.71
CA THR A 91 -4.68 0.48 6.15
C THR A 91 -3.36 -0.20 6.52
N PRO A 92 -3.13 -0.58 7.79
CA PRO A 92 -1.89 -1.25 8.17
C PRO A 92 -1.82 -2.65 7.55
N ILE A 93 -0.77 -2.89 6.76
CA ILE A 93 -0.38 -4.19 6.22
C ILE A 93 1.05 -4.40 6.71
N THR A 94 1.21 -5.14 7.81
CA THR A 94 2.53 -5.32 8.42
C THR A 94 3.16 -6.61 7.92
N LEU A 95 4.13 -6.50 7.03
CA LEU A 95 5.01 -7.58 6.60
C LEU A 95 6.43 -7.28 7.07
N LEU A 96 7.09 -8.25 7.69
CA LEU A 96 8.41 -8.08 8.29
C LEU A 96 9.37 -9.20 7.84
N GLY A 97 10.65 -8.88 7.78
CA GLY A 97 11.69 -9.87 7.53
C GLY A 97 11.49 -10.68 6.24
N ASP A 98 11.36 -11.99 6.37
CA ASP A 98 11.25 -12.88 5.21
C ASP A 98 9.90 -12.80 4.51
N ASP A 99 8.81 -12.51 5.23
CA ASP A 99 7.49 -12.28 4.63
C ASP A 99 7.50 -11.03 3.75
N TYR A 100 8.16 -9.97 4.21
CA TYR A 100 8.32 -8.76 3.41
C TYR A 100 9.20 -9.00 2.18
N LYS A 101 10.27 -9.79 2.32
CA LYS A 101 11.12 -10.19 1.20
C LYS A 101 10.33 -10.96 0.15
N ALA A 102 9.57 -11.98 0.54
CA ALA A 102 8.75 -12.79 -0.36
C ALA A 102 7.70 -11.93 -1.10
N PHE A 103 7.06 -10.99 -0.39
CA PHE A 103 6.17 -10.02 -1.00
C PHE A 103 6.87 -9.18 -2.08
N LEU A 104 8.05 -8.64 -1.77
CA LEU A 104 8.83 -7.83 -2.71
C LEU A 104 9.19 -8.61 -3.98
N GLU A 105 9.65 -9.86 -3.84
CA GLU A 105 10.01 -10.73 -4.97
C GLU A 105 8.79 -10.96 -5.88
N THR A 106 7.64 -11.26 -5.30
CA THR A 106 6.40 -11.49 -6.04
C THR A 106 5.88 -10.21 -6.71
N ASP A 107 5.83 -9.10 -5.97
CA ASP A 107 5.29 -7.84 -6.49
C ASP A 107 6.21 -7.24 -7.56
N THR A 108 7.54 -7.34 -7.38
CA THR A 108 8.52 -6.91 -8.40
C THR A 108 8.34 -7.70 -9.69
N ALA A 109 8.26 -9.02 -9.64
CA ALA A 109 8.06 -9.84 -10.83
C ALA A 109 6.75 -9.52 -11.54
N ARG A 110 5.66 -9.28 -10.78
CA ARG A 110 4.37 -8.86 -11.32
C ARG A 110 4.47 -7.52 -12.07
N ILE A 111 5.07 -6.52 -11.43
CA ILE A 111 5.22 -5.18 -12.03
C ILE A 111 6.13 -5.22 -13.25
N GLU A 112 7.24 -5.95 -13.20
CA GLU A 112 8.13 -6.14 -14.36
C GLU A 112 7.39 -6.76 -15.55
N GLY A 113 6.54 -7.76 -15.31
CA GLY A 113 5.69 -8.35 -16.34
C GLY A 113 4.80 -7.33 -17.01
N ILE A 114 4.08 -6.53 -16.23
CA ILE A 114 3.21 -5.46 -16.73
C ILE A 114 4.01 -4.41 -17.54
N LEU A 115 5.15 -3.98 -17.02
CA LEU A 115 5.99 -2.99 -17.72
C LEU A 115 6.50 -3.51 -19.06
N LYS A 116 6.87 -4.80 -19.16
CA LYS A 116 7.26 -5.44 -20.42
C LYS A 116 6.10 -5.49 -21.42
N GLU A 117 4.91 -5.86 -20.96
CA GLU A 117 3.70 -5.87 -21.82
C GLU A 117 3.37 -4.48 -22.35
N LEU A 118 3.62 -3.45 -21.58
CA LEU A 118 3.42 -2.04 -21.96
C LEU A 118 4.58 -1.46 -22.80
N GLY A 119 5.67 -2.20 -23.01
CA GLY A 119 6.86 -1.73 -23.69
C GLY A 119 7.64 -0.65 -22.91
N LEU A 120 7.56 -0.69 -21.57
CA LEU A 120 8.20 0.27 -20.67
C LEU A 120 9.42 -0.31 -19.94
N ALA A 121 9.75 -1.57 -20.15
CA ALA A 121 10.93 -2.27 -19.59
C ALA A 121 11.51 -3.26 -20.60
#